data_602ecc850783af05b598778c69bce399
#
_entry.id   602ecc850783af05b598778c69bce399
#
_cell.length_a   1.000
_cell.length_b   1.000
_cell.length_c   1.000
_cell.angle_alpha   90.00
_cell.angle_beta   90.00
_cell.angle_gamma   90.00
#
_symmetry.space_group_name_H-M   'P 1'
#
loop_
_entity.id
_entity.type
_entity.pdbx_description
1 polymer ?
#
loop_
_entity_poly.entity_id
_entity_poly.type
_entity_poly.pdbx_seq_one_letter_code
_entity_poly.pdbx_strand_id
1 'polypeptide(L)'
;MNPLELHISPARLKSNFDALAQIGATGDGGVHRPTFSDAHLSARKWFREKIENAGLEFRVDGAHNYSAFLACGRTVIASRTFAPLSVNSATKQSPNSNAAIASHRPLAMTTTLLLGSHLDSVPNGGKFDGALGVVSALEVLRVVKENNISLGMNLEAIDFTDEEGTLVGLLGSAAIAGKLKREALEKPRGGRDNLLAGMQRAGLSEEGMLSAQRDNLGGYLEVHIEQGARLEKAGCNIGIVTEIVGITSYKVIFIGRADHAGTISMQDRLDAAQGASAFCLAVREIALKNFPRGVVNVGKMEFVPGAFNI
;
A
#
# COMPACT_ATOMS: atom_id res chain seq x y z
N MET A 1 -14.88 25.34 -24.61
CA MET A 1 -15.31 23.94 -24.66
C MET A 1 -16.07 23.68 -23.37
N ASN A 2 -17.34 23.27 -23.47
CA ASN A 2 -18.05 22.81 -22.27
C ASN A 2 -17.25 21.66 -21.67
N PRO A 3 -17.04 21.62 -20.34
CA PRO A 3 -16.44 20.47 -19.71
C PRO A 3 -17.33 19.27 -20.03
N LEU A 4 -16.73 18.20 -20.57
CA LEU A 4 -17.41 16.93 -20.73
C LEU A 4 -17.90 16.51 -19.34
N GLU A 5 -19.18 16.43 -19.12
CA GLU A 5 -19.75 15.84 -17.92
C GLU A 5 -19.54 14.32 -18.02
N LEU A 6 -18.42 13.86 -17.45
CA LEU A 6 -18.11 12.45 -17.35
C LEU A 6 -18.77 11.88 -16.11
N HIS A 7 -19.61 10.88 -16.32
CA HIS A 7 -20.29 10.21 -15.22
C HIS A 7 -19.76 8.79 -15.05
N ILE A 8 -19.30 8.48 -13.86
CA ILE A 8 -19.06 7.09 -13.45
C ILE A 8 -20.40 6.36 -13.31
N SER A 9 -20.38 5.04 -13.40
CA SER A 9 -21.58 4.23 -13.14
C SER A 9 -21.61 3.77 -11.68
N PRO A 10 -22.43 4.39 -10.80
CA PRO A 10 -22.52 3.98 -9.39
C PRO A 10 -22.98 2.53 -9.24
N ALA A 11 -23.88 2.07 -10.12
CA ALA A 11 -24.36 0.68 -10.10
C ALA A 11 -23.22 -0.30 -10.45
N ARG A 12 -22.39 0.01 -11.44
CA ARG A 12 -21.24 -0.82 -11.83
C ARG A 12 -20.18 -0.85 -10.75
N LEU A 13 -19.86 0.31 -10.14
CA LEU A 13 -18.95 0.40 -8.99
C LEU A 13 -19.45 -0.48 -7.85
N LYS A 14 -20.71 -0.27 -7.44
CA LYS A 14 -21.30 -1.06 -6.34
C LYS A 14 -21.25 -2.56 -6.63
N SER A 15 -21.66 -2.98 -7.82
CA SER A 15 -21.61 -4.39 -8.22
C SER A 15 -20.19 -4.98 -8.18
N ASN A 16 -19.19 -4.21 -8.59
CA ASN A 16 -17.80 -4.63 -8.54
C ASN A 16 -17.31 -4.78 -7.10
N PHE A 17 -17.65 -3.84 -6.21
CA PHE A 17 -17.30 -3.92 -4.79
C PHE A 17 -18.00 -5.10 -4.11
N ASP A 18 -19.29 -5.30 -4.37
CA ASP A 18 -20.05 -6.41 -3.79
C ASP A 18 -19.47 -7.76 -4.21
N ALA A 19 -19.10 -7.92 -5.48
CA ALA A 19 -18.49 -9.14 -5.99
C ALA A 19 -17.09 -9.38 -5.41
N LEU A 20 -16.23 -8.35 -5.38
CA LEU A 20 -14.87 -8.44 -4.84
C LEU A 20 -14.89 -8.72 -3.32
N ALA A 21 -15.84 -8.17 -2.59
CA ALA A 21 -15.99 -8.39 -1.15
C ALA A 21 -16.36 -9.84 -0.78
N GLN A 22 -16.88 -10.65 -1.72
CA GLN A 22 -17.12 -12.07 -1.50
C GLN A 22 -15.83 -12.91 -1.57
N ILE A 23 -14.81 -12.41 -2.24
CA ILE A 23 -13.53 -13.13 -2.37
C ILE A 23 -12.72 -12.94 -1.10
N GLY A 24 -12.52 -14.02 -0.35
CA GLY A 24 -11.85 -13.99 0.95
C GLY A 24 -12.69 -13.39 2.07
N ALA A 25 -14.03 -13.33 1.92
CA ALA A 25 -14.94 -12.82 2.95
C ALA A 25 -14.76 -13.57 4.28
N THR A 26 -14.78 -12.84 5.40
CA THR A 26 -14.77 -13.38 6.76
C THR A 26 -16.16 -13.32 7.39
N GLY A 27 -16.40 -14.14 8.42
CA GLY A 27 -17.73 -14.26 9.05
C GLY A 27 -18.23 -12.98 9.74
N ASP A 28 -17.36 -12.03 9.99
CA ASP A 28 -17.63 -10.74 10.63
C ASP A 28 -17.65 -9.54 9.66
N GLY A 29 -17.70 -9.83 8.35
CA GLY A 29 -17.87 -8.81 7.31
C GLY A 29 -16.60 -8.17 6.80
N GLY A 30 -15.43 -8.65 7.24
CA GLY A 30 -14.12 -8.30 6.70
C GLY A 30 -13.72 -9.16 5.51
N VAL A 31 -12.48 -9.01 5.09
CA VAL A 31 -11.83 -9.84 4.06
C VAL A 31 -10.46 -10.32 4.53
N HIS A 32 -10.06 -11.51 4.06
CA HIS A 32 -8.76 -12.10 4.35
C HIS A 32 -8.10 -12.54 3.04
N ARG A 33 -7.23 -11.70 2.50
CA ARG A 33 -6.53 -11.90 1.23
C ARG A 33 -5.02 -11.65 1.38
N PRO A 34 -4.31 -12.41 2.25
CA PRO A 34 -2.86 -12.28 2.36
C PRO A 34 -2.21 -12.45 1.00
N THR A 35 -1.15 -11.71 0.72
CA THR A 35 -0.45 -11.77 -0.55
C THR A 35 -0.14 -13.19 -1.00
N PHE A 36 -0.46 -13.50 -2.25
CA PHE A 36 -0.34 -14.81 -2.91
C PHE A 36 -1.13 -15.96 -2.26
N SER A 37 -2.05 -15.68 -1.32
CA SER A 37 -3.05 -16.68 -0.92
C SER A 37 -4.04 -16.97 -2.05
N ASP A 38 -4.78 -18.08 -1.96
CA ASP A 38 -5.81 -18.43 -2.95
C ASP A 38 -6.87 -17.34 -3.08
N ALA A 39 -7.23 -16.70 -1.98
CA ALA A 39 -8.16 -15.57 -1.98
C ALA A 39 -7.58 -14.35 -2.74
N HIS A 40 -6.31 -14.00 -2.50
CA HIS A 40 -5.66 -12.92 -3.21
C HIS A 40 -5.53 -13.23 -4.72
N LEU A 41 -5.08 -14.43 -5.09
CA LEU A 41 -4.98 -14.85 -6.48
C LEU A 41 -6.35 -14.89 -7.16
N SER A 42 -7.41 -15.27 -6.44
CA SER A 42 -8.79 -15.20 -6.93
C SER A 42 -9.26 -13.77 -7.16
N ALA A 43 -8.93 -12.83 -6.26
CA ALA A 43 -9.23 -11.42 -6.44
C ALA A 43 -8.51 -10.84 -7.67
N ARG A 44 -7.26 -11.22 -7.91
CA ARG A 44 -6.50 -10.85 -9.10
C ARG A 44 -7.04 -11.44 -10.38
N LYS A 45 -7.48 -12.71 -10.35
CA LYS A 45 -8.17 -13.32 -11.47
C LYS A 45 -9.46 -12.56 -11.79
N TRP A 46 -10.25 -12.23 -10.78
CA TRP A 46 -11.45 -11.40 -10.94
C TRP A 46 -11.11 -10.03 -11.56
N PHE A 47 -10.05 -9.36 -11.11
CA PHE A 47 -9.63 -8.07 -11.66
C PHE A 47 -9.23 -8.18 -13.13
N ARG A 48 -8.44 -9.21 -13.49
CA ARG A 48 -8.09 -9.52 -14.89
C ARG A 48 -9.34 -9.73 -15.76
N GLU A 49 -10.29 -10.53 -15.32
CA GLU A 49 -11.56 -10.74 -16.04
C GLU A 49 -12.33 -9.42 -16.25
N LYS A 50 -12.33 -8.52 -15.25
CA LYS A 50 -12.95 -7.20 -15.37
C LYS A 50 -12.21 -6.28 -16.35
N ILE A 51 -10.90 -6.37 -16.44
CA ILE A 51 -10.07 -5.66 -17.42
C ILE A 51 -10.40 -6.13 -18.84
N GLU A 52 -10.35 -7.45 -19.05
CA GLU A 52 -10.60 -8.06 -20.35
C GLU A 52 -12.04 -7.79 -20.84
N ASN A 53 -13.04 -7.90 -19.96
CA ASN A 53 -14.44 -7.57 -20.25
C ASN A 53 -14.67 -6.09 -20.58
N ALA A 54 -13.81 -5.20 -20.09
CA ALA A 54 -13.83 -3.78 -20.48
C ALA A 54 -13.12 -3.55 -21.83
N GLY A 55 -12.57 -4.58 -22.44
CA GLY A 55 -11.75 -4.49 -23.66
C GLY A 55 -10.48 -3.67 -23.45
N LEU A 56 -9.97 -3.58 -22.22
CA LEU A 56 -8.70 -2.95 -21.86
C LEU A 56 -7.56 -3.99 -22.00
N GLU A 57 -6.34 -3.51 -22.20
CA GLU A 57 -5.18 -4.36 -22.25
C GLU A 57 -4.78 -4.78 -20.84
N PHE A 58 -4.72 -6.08 -20.57
CA PHE A 58 -4.20 -6.62 -19.32
C PHE A 58 -2.68 -6.71 -19.37
N ARG A 59 -2.03 -6.26 -18.30
CA ARG A 59 -0.57 -6.35 -18.10
C ARG A 59 -0.24 -6.93 -16.75
N VAL A 60 0.90 -7.59 -16.67
CA VAL A 60 1.54 -8.02 -15.43
C VAL A 60 3.04 -7.78 -15.54
N ASP A 61 3.65 -7.21 -14.52
CA ASP A 61 5.09 -6.94 -14.49
C ASP A 61 5.88 -8.00 -13.71
N GLY A 62 7.20 -7.82 -13.63
CA GLY A 62 8.09 -8.75 -12.94
C GLY A 62 7.88 -8.83 -11.42
N ALA A 63 7.21 -7.87 -10.81
CA ALA A 63 6.80 -7.88 -9.40
C ALA A 63 5.36 -8.38 -9.21
N HIS A 64 4.73 -8.90 -10.29
CA HIS A 64 3.35 -9.39 -10.30
C HIS A 64 2.31 -8.31 -10.02
N ASN A 65 2.62 -7.04 -10.24
CA ASN A 65 1.58 -6.03 -10.24
C ASN A 65 0.67 -6.29 -11.44
N TYR A 66 -0.63 -6.30 -11.21
CA TYR A 66 -1.65 -6.47 -12.26
C TYR A 66 -2.15 -5.11 -12.68
N SER A 67 -2.29 -4.89 -13.99
CA SER A 67 -2.82 -3.62 -14.45
C SER A 67 -3.70 -3.70 -15.69
N ALA A 68 -4.62 -2.72 -15.78
CA ALA A 68 -5.37 -2.40 -16.98
C ALA A 68 -4.70 -1.22 -17.67
N PHE A 69 -4.37 -1.35 -18.94
CA PHE A 69 -3.71 -0.28 -19.68
C PHE A 69 -4.64 0.28 -20.77
N LEU A 70 -4.67 1.60 -20.86
CA LEU A 70 -5.35 2.36 -21.90
C LEU A 70 -4.35 3.30 -22.57
N ALA A 71 -4.01 3.00 -23.81
CA ALA A 71 -3.12 3.84 -24.61
C ALA A 71 -3.77 5.19 -24.95
N CYS A 72 -2.99 6.26 -24.93
CA CYS A 72 -3.43 7.53 -25.46
C CYS A 72 -3.59 7.45 -27.00
N GLY A 73 -4.67 7.99 -27.52
CA GLY A 73 -4.99 7.95 -28.97
C GLY A 73 -4.10 8.84 -29.86
N ARG A 74 -3.01 9.44 -29.33
CA ARG A 74 -2.11 10.31 -30.08
C ARG A 74 -0.67 9.97 -29.80
N THR A 75 0.11 9.80 -30.87
CA THR A 75 1.55 9.97 -30.83
C THR A 75 1.85 11.44 -30.53
N VAL A 76 2.15 11.78 -29.29
CA VAL A 76 2.51 13.15 -28.93
C VAL A 76 3.93 13.40 -29.42
N ILE A 77 4.05 14.16 -30.51
CA ILE A 77 5.31 14.84 -30.84
C ILE A 77 5.53 15.84 -29.70
N ALA A 78 6.52 15.58 -28.87
CA ALA A 78 6.79 16.36 -27.67
C ALA A 78 7.15 17.81 -28.02
N SER A 79 6.18 18.71 -27.80
CA SER A 79 6.45 20.13 -27.68
C SER A 79 5.52 20.75 -26.65
N ARG A 80 5.80 20.51 -25.39
CA ARG A 80 5.44 21.40 -24.27
C ARG A 80 6.15 20.91 -23.01
N THR A 81 7.12 21.68 -22.56
CA THR A 81 7.66 21.63 -21.22
C THR A 81 6.55 21.93 -20.23
N PHE A 82 6.11 20.93 -19.47
CA PHE A 82 5.35 21.19 -18.25
C PHE A 82 6.31 21.76 -17.21
N ALA A 83 6.04 22.98 -16.78
CA ALA A 83 6.70 23.52 -15.59
C ALA A 83 6.30 22.65 -14.38
N PRO A 84 7.23 22.24 -13.52
CA PRO A 84 6.87 21.50 -12.32
C PRO A 84 6.02 22.42 -11.44
N LEU A 85 4.87 21.89 -10.95
CA LEU A 85 4.11 22.52 -9.87
C LEU A 85 5.02 22.62 -8.65
N SER A 86 5.57 23.81 -8.40
CA SER A 86 6.34 24.09 -7.21
C SER A 86 5.37 24.22 -6.04
N VAL A 87 5.35 23.22 -5.18
CA VAL A 87 4.80 23.37 -3.83
C VAL A 87 5.85 24.14 -3.03
N ASN A 88 5.55 25.40 -2.72
CA ASN A 88 6.37 26.22 -1.84
C ASN A 88 6.36 25.64 -0.43
N SER A 89 7.34 24.82 -0.06
CA SER A 89 7.70 24.56 1.30
C SER A 89 8.85 25.48 1.68
N ALA A 90 8.56 26.45 2.53
CA ALA A 90 9.56 27.33 3.12
C ALA A 90 10.46 26.53 4.07
N THR A 91 11.58 26.03 3.59
CA THR A 91 12.69 25.58 4.41
C THR A 91 13.98 26.14 3.84
N LYS A 92 14.74 26.79 4.72
CA LYS A 92 15.99 27.49 4.44
C LYS A 92 16.98 26.58 3.70
N GLN A 93 17.40 27.02 2.53
CA GLN A 93 18.48 26.41 1.76
C GLN A 93 19.83 26.80 2.33
N SER A 94 20.71 25.81 2.45
CA SER A 94 22.15 25.99 2.52
C SER A 94 22.72 26.01 1.08
N PRO A 95 23.66 26.90 0.74
CA PRO A 95 24.18 27.00 -0.64
C PRO A 95 25.37 26.06 -0.80
N ASN A 96 25.29 25.12 -1.72
CA ASN A 96 26.34 24.66 -2.63
C ASN A 96 26.05 23.24 -3.17
N SER A 97 25.68 23.18 -4.43
CA SER A 97 26.32 22.30 -5.41
C SER A 97 25.65 22.44 -6.78
N ASN A 98 26.37 23.05 -7.71
CA ASN A 98 26.09 23.02 -9.13
C ASN A 98 26.29 21.59 -9.64
N ALA A 99 25.26 21.02 -10.28
CA ALA A 99 25.39 20.15 -11.45
C ALA A 99 24.00 19.78 -11.92
N ALA A 100 23.39 20.63 -12.75
CA ALA A 100 22.26 20.21 -13.58
C ALA A 100 22.82 19.32 -14.69
N ILE A 101 22.81 18.01 -14.50
CA ILE A 101 22.95 17.06 -15.60
C ILE A 101 21.58 16.98 -16.26
N ALA A 102 21.41 17.73 -17.33
CA ALA A 102 20.31 17.55 -18.27
C ALA A 102 20.51 16.17 -18.95
N SER A 103 19.90 15.13 -18.39
CA SER A 103 19.80 13.85 -19.07
C SER A 103 18.90 14.03 -20.29
N HIS A 104 19.46 13.93 -21.48
CA HIS A 104 18.70 13.82 -22.72
C HIS A 104 17.84 12.55 -22.64
N ARG A 105 16.55 12.71 -22.35
CA ARG A 105 15.57 11.64 -22.55
C ARG A 105 15.40 11.42 -24.06
N PRO A 106 15.52 10.19 -24.57
CA PRO A 106 15.19 9.90 -25.95
C PRO A 106 13.75 10.27 -26.24
N LEU A 107 13.51 10.93 -27.37
CA LEU A 107 12.18 11.26 -27.89
C LEU A 107 11.36 9.97 -28.04
N ALA A 108 10.11 10.02 -27.51
CA ALA A 108 8.98 9.16 -27.83
C ALA A 108 8.66 7.95 -26.91
N MET A 109 8.81 8.06 -25.61
CA MET A 109 7.99 7.21 -24.75
C MET A 109 6.82 8.04 -24.19
N THR A 110 5.60 7.68 -24.60
CA THR A 110 4.40 8.32 -24.04
C THR A 110 4.32 8.05 -22.55
N THR A 111 4.30 9.11 -21.74
CA THR A 111 4.21 9.06 -20.29
C THR A 111 2.94 8.36 -19.84
N THR A 112 3.00 7.56 -18.80
CA THR A 112 1.87 6.86 -18.21
C THR A 112 1.52 7.46 -16.85
N LEU A 113 0.23 7.77 -16.62
CA LEU A 113 -0.32 8.06 -15.31
C LEU A 113 -0.86 6.77 -14.70
N LEU A 114 -0.32 6.40 -13.55
CA LEU A 114 -0.83 5.29 -12.75
C LEU A 114 -1.99 5.76 -11.88
N LEU A 115 -3.02 4.92 -11.79
CA LEU A 115 -4.17 5.07 -10.91
C LEU A 115 -4.36 3.74 -10.20
N GLY A 116 -4.66 3.70 -8.93
CA GLY A 116 -4.93 2.40 -8.30
C GLY A 116 -4.60 2.33 -6.84
N SER A 117 -4.36 1.12 -6.35
CA SER A 117 -3.98 0.75 -4.99
C SER A 117 -3.59 -0.73 -4.94
N HIS A 118 -4.16 -1.52 -4.01
CA HIS A 118 -3.87 -2.94 -3.80
C HIS A 118 -5.15 -3.77 -3.59
N LEU A 119 -5.04 -5.10 -3.76
CA LEU A 119 -6.12 -6.06 -3.48
C LEU A 119 -5.77 -7.06 -2.37
N ASP A 120 -4.52 -7.12 -1.93
CA ASP A 120 -4.17 -7.86 -0.72
C ASP A 120 -4.75 -7.17 0.52
N SER A 121 -4.84 -7.88 1.63
CA SER A 121 -5.35 -7.34 2.90
C SER A 121 -4.61 -7.93 4.09
N VAL A 122 -4.59 -7.19 5.19
CA VAL A 122 -4.30 -7.74 6.52
C VAL A 122 -5.33 -8.83 6.89
N PRO A 123 -5.05 -9.68 7.89
CA PRO A 123 -6.05 -10.60 8.43
C PRO A 123 -7.30 -9.85 8.87
N ASN A 124 -8.45 -10.26 8.33
CA ASN A 124 -9.75 -9.64 8.61
C ASN A 124 -9.78 -8.13 8.35
N GLY A 125 -9.18 -7.71 7.23
CA GLY A 125 -9.12 -6.31 6.81
C GLY A 125 -10.46 -5.75 6.34
N GLY A 126 -10.53 -4.43 6.20
CA GLY A 126 -11.70 -3.74 5.64
C GLY A 126 -11.88 -4.05 4.16
N LYS A 127 -13.10 -4.35 3.72
CA LYS A 127 -13.39 -4.71 2.32
C LYS A 127 -13.14 -3.59 1.30
N PHE A 128 -12.98 -2.35 1.74
CA PHE A 128 -12.73 -1.19 0.89
C PHE A 128 -11.25 -0.79 0.88
N ASP A 129 -10.46 -1.30 1.83
CA ASP A 129 -9.04 -1.01 1.94
C ASP A 129 -8.29 -1.49 0.70
N GLY A 130 -7.54 -0.61 0.07
CA GLY A 130 -6.92 -0.80 -1.24
C GLY A 130 -7.91 -1.00 -2.39
N ALA A 131 -8.92 -1.84 -2.19
CA ALA A 131 -9.93 -2.17 -3.21
C ALA A 131 -10.65 -0.94 -3.79
N LEU A 132 -10.86 0.12 -2.97
CA LEU A 132 -11.45 1.37 -3.44
C LEU A 132 -10.63 1.99 -4.57
N GLY A 133 -9.31 2.08 -4.39
CA GLY A 133 -8.40 2.64 -5.38
C GLY A 133 -8.38 1.85 -6.68
N VAL A 134 -8.27 0.50 -6.59
CA VAL A 134 -8.21 -0.38 -7.77
C VAL A 134 -9.50 -0.37 -8.58
N VAL A 135 -10.66 -0.52 -7.91
CA VAL A 135 -11.97 -0.56 -8.59
C VAL A 135 -12.32 0.81 -9.19
N SER A 136 -12.01 1.90 -8.47
CA SER A 136 -12.23 3.26 -8.97
C SER A 136 -11.34 3.57 -10.17
N ALA A 137 -10.07 3.17 -10.14
CA ALA A 137 -9.15 3.33 -11.26
C ALA A 137 -9.64 2.60 -12.51
N LEU A 138 -10.09 1.34 -12.37
CA LEU A 138 -10.66 0.58 -13.48
C LEU A 138 -11.90 1.27 -14.06
N GLU A 139 -12.78 1.82 -13.21
CA GLU A 139 -13.96 2.54 -13.66
C GLU A 139 -13.59 3.81 -14.43
N VAL A 140 -12.57 4.55 -13.99
CA VAL A 140 -12.06 5.73 -14.72
C VAL A 140 -11.60 5.34 -16.13
N LEU A 141 -10.80 4.29 -16.27
CA LEU A 141 -10.34 3.83 -17.59
C LEU A 141 -11.51 3.42 -18.49
N ARG A 142 -12.53 2.77 -17.92
CA ARG A 142 -13.76 2.41 -18.66
C ARG A 142 -14.48 3.65 -19.17
N VAL A 143 -14.73 4.62 -18.31
CA VAL A 143 -15.43 5.86 -18.67
C VAL A 143 -14.67 6.60 -19.77
N VAL A 144 -13.36 6.73 -19.66
CA VAL A 144 -12.51 7.36 -20.68
C VAL A 144 -12.64 6.63 -22.02
N LYS A 145 -12.58 5.29 -22.00
CA LYS A 145 -12.69 4.45 -23.20
C LYS A 145 -14.10 4.51 -23.82
N GLU A 146 -15.14 4.31 -23.01
CA GLU A 146 -16.54 4.30 -23.45
C GLU A 146 -16.96 5.65 -24.11
N ASN A 147 -16.37 6.75 -23.65
CA ASN A 147 -16.61 8.09 -24.20
C ASN A 147 -15.60 8.50 -25.28
N ASN A 148 -14.71 7.60 -25.72
CA ASN A 148 -13.71 7.87 -26.75
C ASN A 148 -12.85 9.12 -26.47
N ILE A 149 -12.47 9.33 -25.20
CA ILE A 149 -11.72 10.52 -24.81
C ILE A 149 -10.25 10.35 -25.20
N SER A 150 -9.77 11.31 -25.99
CA SER A 150 -8.35 11.37 -26.36
C SER A 150 -7.55 12.07 -25.26
N LEU A 151 -6.57 11.37 -24.72
CA LEU A 151 -5.68 11.85 -23.66
C LEU A 151 -4.27 12.12 -24.20
N GLY A 152 -3.54 13.01 -23.54
CA GLY A 152 -2.15 13.32 -23.86
C GLY A 152 -1.13 12.35 -23.25
N MET A 153 -1.59 11.39 -22.45
CA MET A 153 -0.77 10.36 -21.78
C MET A 153 -1.56 9.07 -21.67
N ASN A 154 -0.84 7.97 -21.49
CA ASN A 154 -1.48 6.69 -21.20
C ASN A 154 -2.08 6.71 -19.79
N LEU A 155 -3.15 5.94 -19.58
CA LEU A 155 -3.67 5.62 -18.25
C LEU A 155 -3.44 4.15 -17.94
N GLU A 156 -3.14 3.86 -16.69
CA GLU A 156 -2.97 2.49 -16.21
C GLU A 156 -3.57 2.33 -14.82
N ALA A 157 -4.59 1.48 -14.71
CA ALA A 157 -5.18 1.13 -13.43
C ALA A 157 -4.43 -0.07 -12.86
N ILE A 158 -3.81 0.08 -11.68
CA ILE A 158 -2.88 -0.89 -11.10
C ILE A 158 -3.35 -1.44 -9.76
N ASP A 159 -3.06 -2.73 -9.54
CA ASP A 159 -3.11 -3.46 -8.28
C ASP A 159 -1.68 -3.82 -7.89
N PHE A 160 -1.15 -3.15 -6.87
CA PHE A 160 0.19 -3.40 -6.35
C PHE A 160 0.27 -4.70 -5.55
N THR A 161 1.40 -5.38 -5.66
CA THR A 161 1.69 -6.62 -4.94
C THR A 161 2.20 -6.31 -3.54
N ASP A 162 1.62 -7.00 -2.51
CA ASP A 162 2.10 -7.02 -1.13
C ASP A 162 2.25 -5.62 -0.54
N GLU A 163 1.21 -4.80 -0.68
CA GLU A 163 1.18 -3.47 -0.08
C GLU A 163 1.13 -3.59 1.44
N GLU A 164 0.24 -4.42 1.96
CA GLU A 164 -0.02 -4.63 3.39
C GLU A 164 1.13 -5.35 4.14
N GLY A 165 2.07 -5.90 3.39
CA GLY A 165 3.29 -6.48 3.95
C GLY A 165 3.10 -7.83 4.61
N THR A 166 2.31 -8.69 4.04
CA THR A 166 2.29 -10.11 4.40
C THR A 166 3.67 -10.75 4.23
N LEU A 167 4.40 -10.36 3.20
CA LEU A 167 5.71 -10.91 2.83
C LEU A 167 6.84 -9.90 3.04
N VAL A 168 6.89 -8.83 2.26
CA VAL A 168 7.94 -7.80 2.30
C VAL A 168 7.38 -6.46 2.77
N GLY A 169 6.25 -6.06 2.21
CA GLY A 169 5.60 -4.77 2.37
C GLY A 169 5.99 -3.78 1.26
N LEU A 170 4.98 -3.15 0.67
CA LEU A 170 5.13 -2.25 -0.46
C LEU A 170 5.93 -2.86 -1.63
N LEU A 171 5.94 -4.21 -1.76
CA LEU A 171 6.80 -4.93 -2.69
C LEU A 171 6.62 -4.43 -4.13
N GLY A 172 5.37 -4.37 -4.60
CA GLY A 172 5.05 -4.00 -5.97
C GLY A 172 5.38 -2.57 -6.30
N SER A 173 5.02 -1.63 -5.45
CA SER A 173 5.28 -0.20 -5.63
C SER A 173 6.77 0.11 -5.51
N ALA A 174 7.48 -0.51 -4.55
CA ALA A 174 8.93 -0.38 -4.42
C ALA A 174 9.68 -0.94 -5.64
N ALA A 175 9.21 -2.04 -6.22
CA ALA A 175 9.79 -2.62 -7.43
C ALA A 175 9.68 -1.65 -8.62
N ILE A 176 8.47 -1.15 -8.91
CA ILE A 176 8.23 -0.17 -9.98
C ILE A 176 9.06 1.11 -9.79
N ALA A 177 9.18 1.57 -8.55
CA ALA A 177 9.97 2.76 -8.21
C ALA A 177 11.50 2.53 -8.22
N GLY A 178 11.97 1.30 -8.45
CA GLY A 178 13.40 0.94 -8.37
C GLY A 178 13.95 1.05 -6.95
N LYS A 179 13.10 0.87 -5.94
CA LYS A 179 13.47 0.96 -4.51
C LYS A 179 13.47 -0.39 -3.80
N LEU A 180 13.01 -1.44 -4.46
CA LEU A 180 13.07 -2.78 -3.89
C LEU A 180 14.53 -3.24 -3.81
N LYS A 181 14.97 -3.55 -2.60
CA LYS A 181 16.34 -4.02 -2.34
C LYS A 181 16.37 -5.53 -2.21
N ARG A 182 17.47 -6.16 -2.63
CA ARG A 182 17.70 -7.60 -2.51
C ARG A 182 17.61 -8.08 -1.06
N GLU A 183 18.12 -7.30 -0.11
CA GLU A 183 18.07 -7.62 1.31
C GLU A 183 16.63 -7.77 1.85
N ALA A 184 15.68 -7.04 1.28
CA ALA A 184 14.27 -7.15 1.64
C ALA A 184 13.68 -8.50 1.19
N LEU A 185 14.18 -9.08 0.10
CA LEU A 185 13.81 -10.42 -0.37
C LEU A 185 14.54 -11.51 0.41
N GLU A 186 15.79 -11.29 0.81
CA GLU A 186 16.58 -12.24 1.60
C GLU A 186 16.06 -12.39 3.05
N LYS A 187 15.61 -11.27 3.64
CA LYS A 187 15.10 -11.20 5.02
C LYS A 187 13.69 -10.58 5.04
N PRO A 188 12.72 -11.21 4.37
CA PRO A 188 11.38 -10.66 4.31
C PRO A 188 10.70 -10.72 5.68
N ARG A 189 9.88 -9.74 5.95
CA ARG A 189 9.09 -9.57 7.18
C ARG A 189 8.20 -10.79 7.46
N GLY A 190 7.60 -11.36 6.41
CA GLY A 190 6.74 -12.55 6.50
C GLY A 190 7.47 -13.89 6.56
N GLY A 191 8.83 -13.89 6.54
CA GLY A 191 9.65 -15.09 6.50
C GLY A 191 10.01 -15.54 5.08
N ARG A 192 11.24 -16.01 4.91
CA ARG A 192 11.80 -16.38 3.61
C ARG A 192 11.05 -17.53 2.94
N ASP A 193 10.68 -18.57 3.71
CA ASP A 193 9.95 -19.72 3.18
C ASP A 193 8.58 -19.35 2.65
N ASN A 194 7.86 -18.43 3.33
CA ASN A 194 6.57 -17.93 2.88
C ASN A 194 6.71 -17.11 1.60
N LEU A 195 7.76 -16.29 1.48
CA LEU A 195 8.03 -15.56 0.25
C LEU A 195 8.29 -16.51 -0.91
N LEU A 196 9.17 -17.51 -0.74
CA LEU A 196 9.49 -18.49 -1.79
C LEU A 196 8.27 -19.30 -2.22
N ALA A 197 7.45 -19.76 -1.27
CA ALA A 197 6.21 -20.47 -1.56
C ALA A 197 5.21 -19.58 -2.32
N GLY A 198 5.10 -18.31 -1.96
CA GLY A 198 4.27 -17.33 -2.67
C GLY A 198 4.76 -17.09 -4.10
N MET A 199 6.07 -16.88 -4.26
CA MET A 199 6.71 -16.71 -5.58
C MET A 199 6.48 -17.91 -6.48
N GLN A 200 6.63 -19.13 -5.96
CA GLN A 200 6.40 -20.36 -6.72
C GLN A 200 4.95 -20.44 -7.21
N ARG A 201 3.96 -20.13 -6.36
CA ARG A 201 2.55 -20.09 -6.75
C ARG A 201 2.23 -19.06 -7.82
N ALA A 202 2.89 -17.89 -7.75
CA ALA A 202 2.70 -16.79 -8.69
C ALA A 202 3.60 -16.87 -9.93
N GLY A 203 4.52 -17.84 -10.01
CA GLY A 203 5.45 -17.97 -11.14
C GLY A 203 6.49 -16.84 -11.20
N LEU A 204 6.95 -16.34 -10.06
CA LEU A 204 7.85 -15.19 -9.94
C LEU A 204 9.30 -15.60 -9.72
N SER A 205 10.21 -14.70 -10.11
CA SER A 205 11.62 -14.76 -9.78
C SER A 205 12.06 -13.48 -9.05
N GLU A 206 13.12 -13.57 -8.24
CA GLU A 206 13.69 -12.39 -7.57
C GLU A 206 14.24 -11.38 -8.59
N GLU A 207 14.88 -11.87 -9.64
CA GLU A 207 15.40 -11.03 -10.72
C GLU A 207 14.28 -10.28 -11.43
N GLY A 208 13.13 -10.92 -11.66
CA GLY A 208 11.96 -10.27 -12.21
C GLY A 208 11.46 -9.13 -11.33
N MET A 209 11.36 -9.36 -10.02
CA MET A 209 10.95 -8.34 -9.06
C MET A 209 11.93 -7.17 -9.01
N LEU A 210 13.24 -7.45 -8.95
CA LEU A 210 14.29 -6.43 -8.85
C LEU A 210 14.47 -5.63 -10.14
N SER A 211 14.05 -6.17 -11.29
CA SER A 211 14.11 -5.51 -12.60
C SER A 211 12.79 -4.87 -13.06
N ALA A 212 11.78 -4.83 -12.20
CA ALA A 212 10.46 -4.29 -12.55
C ALA A 212 10.38 -2.75 -12.57
N GLN A 213 11.49 -2.05 -12.36
CA GLN A 213 11.55 -0.59 -12.41
C GLN A 213 11.04 -0.03 -13.73
N ARG A 214 10.30 1.08 -13.65
CA ARG A 214 9.74 1.78 -14.80
C ARG A 214 10.12 3.26 -14.80
N ASP A 215 10.55 3.76 -15.96
CA ASP A 215 11.00 5.14 -16.15
C ASP A 215 10.00 6.01 -16.90
N ASN A 216 8.92 5.41 -17.44
CA ASN A 216 7.92 6.09 -18.26
C ASN A 216 6.71 6.59 -17.46
N LEU A 217 6.83 6.74 -16.15
CA LEU A 217 5.75 7.18 -15.27
C LEU A 217 5.74 8.70 -15.15
N GLY A 218 4.57 9.31 -15.37
CA GLY A 218 4.33 10.75 -15.22
C GLY A 218 3.76 11.15 -13.87
N GLY A 219 3.21 10.18 -13.14
CA GLY A 219 2.64 10.37 -11.83
C GLY A 219 1.83 9.17 -11.37
N TYR A 220 1.37 9.25 -10.13
CA TYR A 220 0.49 8.27 -9.51
C TYR A 220 -0.61 8.98 -8.73
N LEU A 221 -1.84 8.51 -8.85
CA LEU A 221 -3.00 8.97 -8.10
C LEU A 221 -3.69 7.78 -7.44
N GLU A 222 -4.04 7.94 -6.19
CA GLU A 222 -4.74 6.93 -5.41
C GLU A 222 -5.96 7.54 -4.71
N VAL A 223 -7.10 6.87 -4.85
CA VAL A 223 -8.26 7.10 -4.02
C VAL A 223 -8.25 6.04 -2.93
N HIS A 224 -8.16 6.48 -1.68
CA HIS A 224 -8.08 5.59 -0.53
C HIS A 224 -9.13 5.95 0.52
N ILE A 225 -9.55 4.99 1.34
CA ILE A 225 -10.35 5.27 2.52
C ILE A 225 -9.50 6.03 3.54
N GLU A 226 -10.13 6.84 4.40
CA GLU A 226 -9.39 7.62 5.40
C GLU A 226 -8.74 6.75 6.48
N GLN A 227 -9.29 5.59 6.77
CA GLN A 227 -8.92 4.74 7.91
C GLN A 227 -9.01 5.48 9.27
N GLY A 228 -9.89 6.45 9.35
CA GLY A 228 -10.10 7.32 10.48
C GLY A 228 -11.42 8.08 10.35
N ALA A 229 -11.66 9.04 11.24
CA ALA A 229 -12.91 9.78 11.27
C ALA A 229 -12.71 11.32 11.18
N ARG A 230 -11.61 11.79 10.63
CA ARG A 230 -11.33 13.25 10.57
C ARG A 230 -12.20 13.94 9.53
N LEU A 231 -12.30 13.37 8.32
CA LEU A 231 -13.14 13.89 7.24
C LEU A 231 -14.61 13.82 7.62
N GLU A 232 -15.05 12.67 8.19
CA GLU A 232 -16.43 12.51 8.67
C GLU A 232 -16.78 13.57 9.71
N LYS A 233 -15.94 13.78 10.73
CA LYS A 233 -16.13 14.81 11.76
C LYS A 233 -16.09 16.24 11.20
N ALA A 234 -15.36 16.46 10.11
CA ALA A 234 -15.30 17.75 9.42
C ALA A 234 -16.42 17.94 8.40
N GLY A 235 -17.28 16.93 8.17
CA GLY A 235 -18.32 16.96 7.14
C GLY A 235 -17.77 17.02 5.71
N CYS A 236 -16.54 16.54 5.51
CA CYS A 236 -15.87 16.53 4.21
C CYS A 236 -15.95 15.15 3.55
N ASN A 237 -16.31 15.11 2.27
CA ASN A 237 -16.36 13.85 1.52
C ASN A 237 -15.01 13.44 0.95
N ILE A 238 -14.09 14.39 0.72
CA ILE A 238 -12.76 14.16 0.14
C ILE A 238 -11.74 15.02 0.89
N GLY A 239 -10.55 14.46 1.09
CA GLY A 239 -9.38 15.15 1.60
C GLY A 239 -8.16 14.89 0.71
N ILE A 240 -7.28 15.87 0.61
CA ILE A 240 -5.99 15.70 -0.06
C ILE A 240 -4.96 15.35 1.02
N VAL A 241 -4.30 14.20 0.86
CA VAL A 241 -3.22 13.77 1.75
C VAL A 241 -2.01 14.66 1.51
N THR A 242 -1.59 15.39 2.55
CA THR A 242 -0.42 16.29 2.50
C THR A 242 0.79 15.69 3.19
N GLU A 243 0.59 14.72 4.09
CA GLU A 243 1.65 14.08 4.86
C GLU A 243 1.28 12.62 5.13
N ILE A 244 2.27 11.74 5.12
CA ILE A 244 2.14 10.34 5.55
C ILE A 244 2.96 10.19 6.84
N VAL A 245 2.38 9.54 7.85
CA VAL A 245 3.05 9.31 9.13
C VAL A 245 4.21 8.32 8.96
N GLY A 246 5.35 8.64 9.59
CA GLY A 246 6.44 7.70 9.74
C GLY A 246 6.09 6.63 10.79
N ILE A 247 6.46 5.39 10.52
CA ILE A 247 6.26 4.25 11.43
C ILE A 247 7.61 3.77 11.92
N THR A 248 7.73 3.61 13.26
CA THR A 248 8.89 3.00 13.89
C THR A 248 8.42 1.93 14.87
N SER A 249 9.02 0.74 14.79
CA SER A 249 8.69 -0.38 15.67
C SER A 249 9.86 -0.70 16.58
N TYR A 250 9.56 -0.98 17.84
CA TYR A 250 10.55 -1.39 18.82
C TYR A 250 10.19 -2.74 19.44
N LYS A 251 11.20 -3.56 19.71
CA LYS A 251 11.10 -4.70 20.60
C LYS A 251 11.70 -4.30 21.94
N VAL A 252 10.86 -4.24 22.97
CA VAL A 252 11.28 -3.94 24.35
C VAL A 252 11.29 -5.26 25.12
N ILE A 253 12.39 -5.53 25.82
CA ILE A 253 12.58 -6.76 26.60
C ILE A 253 12.75 -6.39 28.07
N PHE A 254 11.88 -6.92 28.91
CA PHE A 254 12.00 -6.85 30.35
C PHE A 254 12.56 -8.18 30.85
N ILE A 255 13.63 -8.12 31.62
CA ILE A 255 14.31 -9.30 32.18
C ILE A 255 14.07 -9.32 33.68
N GLY A 256 13.34 -10.32 34.14
CA GLY A 256 13.12 -10.58 35.55
C GLY A 256 13.94 -11.77 36.05
N ARG A 257 13.56 -12.30 37.21
CA ARG A 257 14.16 -13.49 37.81
C ARG A 257 13.07 -14.53 38.08
N ALA A 258 13.33 -15.76 37.64
CA ALA A 258 12.43 -16.86 37.93
C ALA A 258 12.59 -17.25 39.42
N ASP A 259 11.47 -17.22 40.13
CA ASP A 259 11.40 -17.53 41.58
C ASP A 259 10.11 -18.29 41.88
N HIS A 260 10.09 -18.99 43.02
CA HIS A 260 8.89 -19.71 43.43
C HIS A 260 7.71 -18.78 43.68
N ALA A 261 6.59 -19.04 43.02
CA ALA A 261 5.40 -18.16 43.01
C ALA A 261 4.79 -17.90 44.41
N GLY A 262 4.86 -18.86 45.33
CA GLY A 262 4.22 -18.79 46.63
C GLY A 262 5.15 -18.45 47.82
N THR A 263 6.46 -18.52 47.67
CA THR A 263 7.42 -18.35 48.80
C THR A 263 8.23 -17.07 48.74
N ILE A 264 8.40 -16.48 47.56
CA ILE A 264 9.14 -15.22 47.41
C ILE A 264 8.20 -14.06 47.71
N SER A 265 8.66 -13.18 48.62
CA SER A 265 7.86 -11.98 48.98
C SER A 265 7.71 -11.03 47.77
N MET A 266 6.65 -10.20 47.80
CA MET A 266 6.44 -9.21 46.73
C MET A 266 7.57 -8.19 46.66
N GLN A 267 8.23 -7.86 47.77
CA GLN A 267 9.35 -6.93 47.84
C GLN A 267 10.63 -7.50 47.19
N ASP A 268 10.83 -8.82 47.24
CA ASP A 268 12.04 -9.48 46.73
C ASP A 268 11.87 -9.99 45.31
N ARG A 269 10.64 -9.92 44.77
CA ARG A 269 10.28 -10.42 43.47
C ARG A 269 10.74 -9.47 42.34
N LEU A 270 11.45 -10.01 41.36
CA LEU A 270 11.82 -9.32 40.11
C LEU A 270 10.93 -9.78 38.96
N ASP A 271 9.69 -9.32 38.99
CA ASP A 271 8.64 -9.73 38.04
C ASP A 271 8.69 -8.88 36.78
N ALA A 272 9.15 -9.46 35.67
CA ALA A 272 9.20 -8.79 34.36
C ALA A 272 7.82 -8.31 33.88
N ALA A 273 6.74 -9.03 34.24
CA ALA A 273 5.38 -8.67 33.85
C ALA A 273 4.93 -7.35 34.49
N GLN A 274 5.36 -7.06 35.72
CA GLN A 274 5.07 -5.78 36.38
C GLN A 274 5.73 -4.61 35.65
N GLY A 275 6.99 -4.76 35.26
CA GLY A 275 7.71 -3.75 34.47
C GLY A 275 7.09 -3.54 33.09
N ALA A 276 6.75 -4.61 32.40
CA ALA A 276 6.10 -4.54 31.08
C ALA A 276 4.71 -3.86 31.15
N SER A 277 3.92 -4.21 32.18
CA SER A 277 2.60 -3.59 32.39
C SER A 277 2.69 -2.11 32.71
N ALA A 278 3.62 -1.71 33.58
CA ALA A 278 3.87 -0.31 33.88
C ALA A 278 4.32 0.46 32.62
N PHE A 279 5.18 -0.10 31.82
CA PHE A 279 5.57 0.48 30.53
C PHE A 279 4.37 0.69 29.59
N CYS A 280 3.49 -0.29 29.45
CA CYS A 280 2.32 -0.19 28.57
C CYS A 280 1.39 0.96 29.01
N LEU A 281 1.23 1.18 30.31
CA LEU A 281 0.45 2.30 30.84
C LEU A 281 1.17 3.64 30.62
N ALA A 282 2.45 3.68 30.93
CA ALA A 282 3.26 4.90 30.86
C ALA A 282 3.42 5.41 29.42
N VAL A 283 3.64 4.52 28.45
CA VAL A 283 3.89 4.93 27.06
C VAL A 283 2.70 5.67 26.45
N ARG A 284 1.46 5.27 26.80
CA ARG A 284 0.25 5.98 26.38
C ARG A 284 0.21 7.39 26.96
N GLU A 285 0.44 7.53 28.27
CA GLU A 285 0.40 8.82 28.93
C GLU A 285 1.52 9.77 28.43
N ILE A 286 2.71 9.22 28.18
CA ILE A 286 3.82 9.96 27.56
C ILE A 286 3.44 10.47 26.17
N ALA A 287 2.82 9.62 25.34
CA ALA A 287 2.39 9.98 24.00
C ALA A 287 1.35 11.13 24.05
N LEU A 288 0.31 10.99 24.86
CA LEU A 288 -0.73 12.01 25.00
C LEU A 288 -0.18 13.36 25.47
N LYS A 289 0.78 13.33 26.41
CA LYS A 289 1.36 14.55 26.99
C LYS A 289 2.36 15.24 26.08
N ASN A 290 3.24 14.48 25.42
CA ASN A 290 4.42 15.03 24.74
C ASN A 290 4.34 15.00 23.21
N PHE A 291 3.44 14.17 22.63
CA PHE A 291 3.34 13.96 21.20
C PHE A 291 1.88 14.04 20.73
N PRO A 292 1.25 15.22 20.77
CA PRO A 292 -0.20 15.34 20.51
C PRO A 292 -0.64 14.94 19.11
N ARG A 293 0.29 14.85 18.15
CA ARG A 293 0.06 14.36 16.78
C ARG A 293 0.55 12.92 16.56
N GLY A 294 1.26 12.36 17.53
CA GLY A 294 1.79 11.00 17.47
C GLY A 294 0.76 9.98 17.97
N VAL A 295 0.94 8.75 17.51
CA VAL A 295 0.17 7.59 17.98
C VAL A 295 1.14 6.51 18.43
N VAL A 296 0.76 5.73 19.43
CA VAL A 296 1.54 4.61 19.93
C VAL A 296 0.59 3.46 20.29
N ASN A 297 1.00 2.24 19.99
CA ASN A 297 0.31 1.05 20.45
C ASN A 297 1.31 -0.03 20.87
N VAL A 298 0.87 -0.96 21.70
CA VAL A 298 1.58 -2.20 22.03
C VAL A 298 0.87 -3.31 21.27
N GLY A 299 1.43 -3.71 20.13
CA GLY A 299 0.81 -4.66 19.21
C GLY A 299 0.98 -6.12 19.62
N LYS A 300 2.01 -6.44 20.43
CA LYS A 300 2.27 -7.80 20.92
C LYS A 300 2.91 -7.76 22.30
N MET A 301 2.46 -8.65 23.19
CA MET A 301 3.11 -8.93 24.47
C MET A 301 3.30 -10.45 24.58
N GLU A 302 4.47 -10.89 25.00
CA GLU A 302 4.82 -12.29 25.12
C GLU A 302 5.60 -12.54 26.40
N PHE A 303 5.24 -13.55 27.13
CA PHE A 303 5.94 -13.99 28.35
C PHE A 303 6.73 -15.26 28.06
N VAL A 304 8.00 -15.26 28.37
CA VAL A 304 8.90 -16.40 28.16
C VAL A 304 9.53 -16.79 29.48
N PRO A 305 9.48 -18.06 29.90
CA PRO A 305 8.93 -19.25 29.24
C PRO A 305 7.40 -19.39 29.33
N GLY A 306 6.69 -18.52 30.02
CA GLY A 306 5.24 -18.56 30.13
C GLY A 306 4.69 -19.61 31.08
N ALA A 307 5.43 -19.87 32.17
CA ALA A 307 5.05 -20.81 33.21
C ALA A 307 4.27 -20.12 34.35
N PHE A 308 3.28 -20.80 34.92
CA PHE A 308 2.42 -20.23 35.97
C PHE A 308 3.10 -20.10 37.35
N ASN A 309 4.20 -20.80 37.60
CA ASN A 309 4.81 -20.96 38.91
C ASN A 309 6.23 -20.41 39.01
N ILE A 310 6.61 -19.55 38.12
CA ILE A 310 7.92 -18.90 38.10
C ILE A 310 7.82 -17.37 37.96
#